data_ad2d886e03bb83bffafd8743d2019e4a
#
_entry.id   ad2d886e03bb83bffafd8743d2019e4a
#
_cell.length_a   1.000
_cell.length_b   1.000
_cell.length_c   1.000
_cell.angle_alpha   90.00
_cell.angle_beta   90.00
_cell.angle_gamma   90.00
#
_symmetry.space_group_name_H-M   'P 1'
#
loop_
_entity.id
_entity.type
_entity.pdbx_description
1 polymer ?
#
loop_
_entity_poly.entity_id
_entity_poly.type
_entity_poly.pdbx_seq_one_letter_code
_entity_poly.pdbx_strand_id
1 'polypeptide(L)'
;LGATLFVILLFFPGLVFEGAKMGLNLWFFTLVPTLLPFMVFSNILIQSRLIEHLLFLPGLFTRKYLHLSPAGLYAFLCGFFFGYPSGAKILADLLKTDQIDPKEASMLFGFCNNVSPAFLITYFLTLHLKHPEKAGITVSFLYIIPAFVCLMAFFFCGSSFSLR
;
A
#
# COMPACT_ATOMS: atom_id res chain seq x y z
N LEU A 1 -6.48 19.79 19.13
CA LEU A 1 -6.89 18.43 18.78
C LEU A 1 -6.55 17.43 19.87
N GLY A 2 -5.28 17.36 20.34
CA GLY A 2 -4.85 16.42 21.40
C GLY A 2 -5.57 16.65 22.74
N ALA A 3 -5.68 17.89 23.18
CA ALA A 3 -6.39 18.24 24.41
C ALA A 3 -7.89 17.88 24.33
N THR A 4 -8.53 18.09 23.18
CA THR A 4 -9.94 17.74 22.97
C THR A 4 -10.16 16.23 23.04
N LEU A 5 -9.27 15.44 22.40
CA LEU A 5 -9.30 13.98 22.50
C LEU A 5 -9.12 13.50 23.94
N PHE A 6 -8.17 14.09 24.69
CA PHE A 6 -7.94 13.75 26.09
C PHE A 6 -9.16 14.02 26.97
N VAL A 7 -9.84 15.14 26.76
CA VAL A 7 -11.09 15.47 27.47
C VAL A 7 -12.18 14.45 27.17
N ILE A 8 -12.36 14.06 25.88
CA ILE A 8 -13.34 13.04 25.49
C ILE A 8 -13.03 11.68 26.15
N LEU A 9 -11.76 11.28 26.20
CA LEU A 9 -11.33 10.04 26.87
C LEU A 9 -11.71 10.01 28.35
N LEU A 10 -11.60 11.16 29.03
CA LEU A 10 -11.92 11.26 30.47
C LEU A 10 -13.40 11.29 30.74
N PHE A 11 -14.18 12.01 29.95
CA PHE A 11 -15.62 12.22 30.21
C PHE A 11 -16.51 11.10 29.63
N PHE A 12 -16.06 10.36 28.61
CA PHE A 12 -16.83 9.31 27.94
C PHE A 12 -16.10 7.96 27.87
N PRO A 13 -15.63 7.40 29.01
CA PRO A 13 -14.79 6.19 28.99
C PRO A 13 -15.51 4.98 28.38
N GLY A 14 -16.84 4.85 28.54
CA GLY A 14 -17.62 3.75 27.97
C GLY A 14 -17.62 3.76 26.44
N LEU A 15 -17.88 4.91 25.82
CA LEU A 15 -17.87 5.05 24.36
C LEU A 15 -16.48 4.80 23.78
N VAL A 16 -15.46 5.28 24.48
CA VAL A 16 -14.06 5.05 24.07
C VAL A 16 -13.69 3.58 24.14
N PHE A 17 -14.10 2.89 25.21
CA PHE A 17 -13.84 1.45 25.37
C PHE A 17 -14.54 0.62 24.29
N GLU A 18 -15.80 0.91 23.98
CA GLU A 18 -16.53 0.23 22.90
C GLU A 18 -15.88 0.49 21.53
N GLY A 19 -15.52 1.73 21.21
CA GLY A 19 -14.82 2.08 20.00
C GLY A 19 -13.47 1.37 19.88
N ALA A 20 -12.69 1.33 20.96
CA ALA A 20 -11.41 0.62 21.01
C ALA A 20 -11.59 -0.90 20.81
N LYS A 21 -12.60 -1.50 21.45
CA LYS A 21 -12.92 -2.92 21.28
C LYS A 21 -13.32 -3.27 19.84
N MET A 22 -14.15 -2.44 19.21
CA MET A 22 -14.51 -2.62 17.80
C MET A 22 -13.30 -2.50 16.88
N GLY A 23 -12.46 -1.49 17.11
CA GLY A 23 -11.22 -1.30 16.34
C GLY A 23 -10.24 -2.47 16.49
N LEU A 24 -10.03 -2.97 17.71
CA LEU A 24 -9.19 -4.13 17.99
C LEU A 24 -9.73 -5.40 17.33
N ASN A 25 -11.03 -5.63 17.40
CA ASN A 25 -11.65 -6.77 16.74
C ASN A 25 -11.47 -6.72 15.22
N LEU A 26 -11.70 -5.58 14.61
CA LEU A 26 -11.47 -5.38 13.18
C LEU A 26 -10.01 -5.62 12.80
N TRP A 27 -9.08 -5.08 13.60
CA TRP A 27 -7.65 -5.26 13.37
C TRP A 27 -7.25 -6.73 13.50
N PHE A 28 -7.62 -7.40 14.59
CA PHE A 28 -7.17 -8.74 14.89
C PHE A 28 -7.83 -9.81 13.99
N PHE A 29 -9.13 -9.71 13.73
CA PHE A 29 -9.86 -10.73 12.97
C PHE A 29 -9.91 -10.47 11.46
N THR A 30 -9.63 -9.25 11.01
CA THR A 30 -9.69 -8.91 9.58
C THR A 30 -8.31 -8.55 9.03
N LEU A 31 -7.63 -7.56 9.63
CA LEU A 31 -6.38 -7.06 9.07
C LEU A 31 -5.21 -8.03 9.30
N VAL A 32 -5.06 -8.56 10.50
CA VAL A 32 -3.94 -9.48 10.82
C VAL A 32 -3.97 -10.73 9.94
N PRO A 33 -5.08 -11.50 9.83
CA PRO A 33 -5.10 -12.70 9.00
C PRO A 33 -4.87 -12.45 7.51
N THR A 34 -5.23 -11.28 7.01
CA THR A 34 -5.04 -10.93 5.59
C THR A 34 -3.63 -10.43 5.30
N LEU A 35 -3.08 -9.58 6.17
CA LEU A 35 -1.79 -8.92 5.94
C LEU A 35 -0.59 -9.77 6.37
N LEU A 36 -0.69 -10.53 7.48
CA LEU A 36 0.43 -11.26 8.06
C LEU A 36 1.01 -12.32 7.11
N PRO A 37 0.22 -13.24 6.51
CA PRO A 37 0.75 -14.21 5.56
C PRO A 37 1.44 -13.54 4.39
N PHE A 38 0.86 -12.46 3.87
CA PHE A 38 1.44 -11.70 2.78
C PHE A 38 2.76 -11.02 3.19
N MET A 39 2.82 -10.41 4.37
CA MET A 39 4.05 -9.77 4.85
C MET A 39 5.17 -10.78 5.07
N VAL A 40 4.87 -11.97 5.58
CA VAL A 40 5.86 -13.05 5.74
C VAL A 40 6.37 -13.51 4.38
N PHE A 41 5.48 -13.77 3.42
CA PHE A 41 5.84 -14.16 2.06
C PHE A 41 6.68 -13.10 1.35
N SER A 42 6.25 -11.84 1.42
CA SER A 42 6.99 -10.70 0.87
C SER A 42 8.41 -10.58 1.47
N ASN A 43 8.53 -10.77 2.77
CA ASN A 43 9.84 -10.71 3.44
C ASN A 43 10.78 -11.83 2.97
N ILE A 44 10.26 -13.05 2.77
CA ILE A 44 11.01 -14.16 2.20
C ILE A 44 11.51 -13.83 0.78
N LEU A 45 10.63 -13.27 -0.07
CA LEU A 45 10.98 -12.87 -1.43
C LEU A 45 12.08 -11.81 -1.46
N ILE A 46 11.99 -10.80 -0.58
CA ILE A 46 12.98 -9.73 -0.49
C ILE A 46 14.33 -10.30 -0.04
N GLN A 47 14.36 -11.10 1.03
CA GLN A 47 15.60 -11.65 1.58
C GLN A 47 16.29 -12.65 0.63
N SER A 48 15.51 -13.43 -0.12
CA SER A 48 16.04 -14.37 -1.11
C SER A 48 16.47 -13.72 -2.43
N ARG A 49 16.24 -12.42 -2.60
CA ARG A 49 16.45 -11.66 -3.86
C ARG A 49 15.74 -12.25 -5.10
N LEU A 50 14.72 -13.06 -4.86
CA LEU A 50 13.94 -13.69 -5.95
C LEU A 50 13.13 -12.68 -6.76
N ILE A 51 12.90 -11.49 -6.24
CA ILE A 51 12.15 -10.42 -6.91
C ILE A 51 12.78 -10.06 -8.25
N GLU A 52 14.11 -9.93 -8.29
CA GLU A 52 14.84 -9.60 -9.50
C GLU A 52 14.64 -10.65 -10.60
N HIS A 53 14.59 -11.94 -10.23
CA HIS A 53 14.37 -13.04 -11.18
C HIS A 53 12.90 -13.13 -11.62
N LEU A 54 11.96 -13.01 -10.68
CA LEU A 54 10.52 -13.09 -10.96
C LEU A 54 10.02 -11.94 -11.84
N LEU A 55 10.54 -10.75 -11.61
CA LEU A 55 10.14 -9.53 -12.32
C LEU A 55 11.16 -9.07 -13.35
N PHE A 56 12.07 -9.93 -13.77
CA PHE A 56 13.08 -9.59 -14.78
C PHE A 56 12.46 -9.11 -16.09
N LEU A 57 11.54 -9.88 -16.66
CA LEU A 57 10.88 -9.55 -17.93
C LEU A 57 9.99 -8.29 -17.83
N PRO A 58 9.02 -8.19 -16.90
CA PRO A 58 8.23 -6.97 -16.76
C PRO A 58 9.07 -5.78 -16.26
N GLY A 59 10.12 -6.05 -15.47
CA GLY A 59 11.05 -5.03 -14.99
C GLY A 59 11.86 -4.38 -16.12
N LEU A 60 12.23 -5.11 -17.17
CA LEU A 60 12.87 -4.53 -18.37
C LEU A 60 11.94 -3.52 -19.06
N PHE A 61 10.66 -3.83 -19.14
CA PHE A 61 9.66 -2.98 -19.77
C PHE A 61 9.43 -1.70 -18.94
N THR A 62 9.26 -1.84 -17.63
CA THR A 62 9.07 -0.69 -16.72
C THR A 62 10.32 0.15 -16.59
N ARG A 63 11.51 -0.44 -16.64
CA ARG A 63 12.78 0.30 -16.66
C ARG A 63 12.91 1.18 -17.90
N LYS A 64 12.45 0.69 -19.06
CA LYS A 64 12.52 1.43 -20.33
C LYS A 64 11.52 2.59 -20.38
N TYR A 65 10.31 2.41 -19.88
CA TYR A 65 9.22 3.40 -20.01
C TYR A 65 8.97 4.21 -18.75
N LEU A 66 9.11 3.61 -17.58
CA LEU A 66 8.79 4.21 -16.28
C LEU A 66 10.02 4.45 -15.41
N HIS A 67 11.22 4.07 -15.85
CA HIS A 67 12.48 4.17 -15.07
C HIS A 67 12.38 3.48 -13.68
N LEU A 68 11.56 2.44 -13.58
CA LEU A 68 11.38 1.63 -12.38
C LEU A 68 12.27 0.40 -12.41
N SER A 69 12.93 0.13 -11.29
CA SER A 69 13.63 -1.12 -11.06
C SER A 69 12.65 -2.29 -10.86
N PRO A 70 13.08 -3.56 -11.03
CA PRO A 70 12.23 -4.71 -10.70
C PRO A 70 11.74 -4.69 -9.25
N ALA A 71 12.58 -4.25 -8.32
CA ALA A 71 12.24 -4.08 -6.92
C ALA A 71 11.20 -2.96 -6.72
N GLY A 72 11.35 -1.84 -7.41
CA GLY A 72 10.37 -0.75 -7.40
C GLY A 72 9.02 -1.19 -7.98
N LEU A 73 9.02 -1.93 -9.08
CA LEU A 73 7.81 -2.52 -9.65
C LEU A 73 7.12 -3.45 -8.65
N TYR A 74 7.88 -4.30 -7.94
CA TYR A 74 7.34 -5.16 -6.89
C TYR A 74 6.66 -4.36 -5.79
N ALA A 75 7.35 -3.34 -5.25
CA ALA A 75 6.80 -2.48 -4.22
C ALA A 75 5.52 -1.76 -4.67
N PHE A 76 5.52 -1.27 -5.92
CA PHE A 76 4.34 -0.62 -6.52
C PHE A 76 3.16 -1.57 -6.61
N LEU A 77 3.34 -2.76 -7.20
CA LEU A 77 2.27 -3.76 -7.32
C LEU A 77 1.74 -4.19 -5.96
N CYS A 78 2.62 -4.48 -5.02
CA CYS A 78 2.22 -4.87 -3.68
C CYS A 78 1.48 -3.76 -2.94
N GLY A 79 1.95 -2.52 -3.02
CA GLY A 79 1.28 -1.37 -2.44
C GLY A 79 -0.09 -1.11 -3.05
N PHE A 80 -0.23 -1.41 -4.34
CA PHE A 80 -1.47 -1.24 -5.08
C PHE A 80 -2.51 -2.31 -4.70
N PHE A 81 -2.13 -3.59 -4.64
CA PHE A 81 -3.06 -4.69 -4.37
C PHE A 81 -3.32 -4.93 -2.88
N PHE A 82 -2.28 -4.86 -2.05
CA PHE A 82 -2.41 -5.14 -0.62
C PHE A 82 -2.62 -3.88 0.22
N GLY A 83 -2.33 -2.73 -0.37
CA GLY A 83 -2.63 -1.44 0.22
C GLY A 83 -1.78 -1.08 1.43
N TYR A 84 -2.28 -0.07 2.16
CA TYR A 84 -1.67 0.37 3.42
C TYR A 84 -1.80 -0.70 4.52
N PRO A 85 -0.77 -1.00 5.32
CA PRO A 85 0.58 -0.39 5.35
C PRO A 85 1.64 -1.17 4.56
N SER A 86 1.24 -2.15 3.72
CA SER A 86 2.15 -3.12 3.10
C SER A 86 3.16 -2.46 2.16
N GLY A 87 2.73 -1.49 1.35
CA GLY A 87 3.61 -0.82 0.40
C GLY A 87 4.77 -0.08 1.08
N ALA A 88 4.49 0.69 2.12
CA ALA A 88 5.51 1.41 2.88
C ALA A 88 6.51 0.45 3.55
N LYS A 89 6.01 -0.66 4.11
CA LYS A 89 6.86 -1.69 4.74
C LYS A 89 7.79 -2.34 3.71
N ILE A 90 7.27 -2.72 2.54
CA ILE A 90 8.06 -3.33 1.47
C ILE A 90 9.17 -2.38 1.01
N LEU A 91 8.85 -1.11 0.78
CA LEU A 91 9.85 -0.11 0.41
C LEU A 91 10.94 0.04 1.47
N ALA A 92 10.57 0.05 2.75
CA ALA A 92 11.52 0.11 3.84
C ALA A 92 12.43 -1.13 3.91
N ASP A 93 11.88 -2.33 3.65
CA ASP A 93 12.64 -3.57 3.65
C ASP A 93 13.57 -3.66 2.43
N LEU A 94 13.14 -3.22 1.25
CA LEU A 94 13.97 -3.14 0.04
C LEU A 94 15.10 -2.13 0.19
N LEU A 95 14.86 -0.99 0.86
CA LEU A 95 15.91 -0.01 1.20
C LEU A 95 16.94 -0.59 2.16
N LYS A 96 16.52 -1.32 3.20
CA LYS A 96 17.42 -1.96 4.17
C LYS A 96 18.31 -3.04 3.55
N THR A 97 17.86 -3.66 2.47
CA THR A 97 18.58 -4.72 1.76
C THR A 97 19.32 -4.22 0.51
N ASP A 98 19.38 -2.90 0.31
CA ASP A 98 20.03 -2.23 -0.83
C ASP A 98 19.53 -2.73 -2.21
N GLN A 99 18.25 -3.08 -2.31
CA GLN A 99 17.63 -3.56 -3.54
C GLN A 99 16.92 -2.47 -4.34
N ILE A 100 16.74 -1.28 -3.75
CA ILE A 100 16.11 -0.13 -4.40
C ILE A 100 16.88 1.15 -4.08
N ASP A 101 16.94 2.06 -5.06
CA ASP A 101 17.56 3.38 -4.86
C ASP A 101 16.70 4.25 -3.92
N PRO A 102 17.29 4.99 -2.96
CA PRO A 102 16.55 5.85 -2.03
C PRO A 102 15.65 6.88 -2.72
N LYS A 103 16.07 7.39 -3.87
CA LYS A 103 15.26 8.34 -4.64
C LYS A 103 14.03 7.66 -5.23
N GLU A 104 14.20 6.49 -5.85
CA GLU A 104 13.11 5.68 -6.38
C GLU A 104 12.12 5.30 -5.27
N ALA A 105 12.62 4.85 -4.13
CA ALA A 105 11.80 4.53 -2.97
C ALA A 105 11.00 5.73 -2.45
N SER A 106 11.63 6.91 -2.36
CA SER A 106 10.96 8.14 -1.92
C SER A 106 9.81 8.54 -2.85
N MET A 107 10.00 8.39 -4.16
CA MET A 107 8.95 8.66 -5.14
C MET A 107 7.80 7.65 -5.03
N LEU A 108 8.14 6.35 -4.98
CA LEU A 108 7.15 5.28 -4.86
C LEU A 108 6.36 5.35 -3.55
N PHE A 109 6.95 5.86 -2.47
CA PHE A 109 6.26 6.00 -1.19
C PHE A 109 4.96 6.80 -1.29
N GLY A 110 4.90 7.80 -2.16
CA GLY A 110 3.68 8.57 -2.44
C GLY A 110 2.56 7.76 -3.11
N PHE A 111 2.91 6.66 -3.79
CA PHE A 111 1.96 5.87 -4.59
C PHE A 111 1.69 4.46 -4.06
N CYS A 112 2.54 3.96 -3.16
CA CYS A 112 2.42 2.60 -2.61
C CYS A 112 1.48 2.48 -1.41
N ASN A 113 0.81 3.56 -0.99
CA ASN A 113 -0.04 3.57 0.20
C ASN A 113 -1.53 3.77 -0.15
N ASN A 114 -2.04 2.97 -1.06
CA ASN A 114 -3.45 2.97 -1.43
C ASN A 114 -4.28 2.10 -0.47
N VAL A 115 -5.60 2.26 -0.52
CA VAL A 115 -6.53 1.37 0.16
C VAL A 115 -6.61 0.06 -0.61
N SER A 116 -6.54 -1.09 0.05
CA SER A 116 -6.67 -2.38 -0.65
C SER A 116 -8.08 -2.58 -1.23
N PRO A 117 -8.20 -3.21 -2.42
CA PRO A 117 -9.50 -3.53 -3.01
C PRO A 117 -10.36 -4.39 -2.08
N ALA A 118 -9.73 -5.36 -1.42
CA ALA A 118 -10.43 -6.24 -0.49
C ALA A 118 -11.06 -5.46 0.68
N PHE A 119 -10.32 -4.55 1.31
CA PHE A 119 -10.85 -3.71 2.37
C PHE A 119 -11.98 -2.80 1.87
N LEU A 120 -11.79 -2.17 0.72
CA LEU A 120 -12.78 -1.28 0.15
C LEU A 120 -14.09 -2.01 -0.15
N ILE A 121 -14.01 -3.16 -0.79
CA ILE A 121 -15.21 -3.94 -1.18
C ILE A 121 -15.88 -4.55 0.05
N THR A 122 -15.11 -5.26 0.87
CA THR A 122 -15.67 -6.06 1.97
C THR A 122 -16.13 -5.17 3.10
N TYR A 123 -15.25 -4.31 3.60
CA TYR A 123 -15.56 -3.51 4.77
C TYR A 123 -16.38 -2.28 4.43
N PHE A 124 -15.88 -1.46 3.50
CA PHE A 124 -16.48 -0.16 3.25
C PHE A 124 -17.81 -0.26 2.48
N LEU A 125 -17.82 -0.94 1.33
CA LEU A 125 -18.99 -1.01 0.47
C LEU A 125 -20.04 -2.00 0.97
N THR A 126 -19.63 -3.19 1.44
CA THR A 126 -20.57 -4.25 1.84
C THR A 126 -21.04 -4.06 3.27
N LEU A 127 -20.13 -3.90 4.23
CA LEU A 127 -20.51 -3.83 5.65
C LEU A 127 -20.97 -2.45 6.07
N HIS A 128 -20.31 -1.39 5.60
CA HIS A 128 -20.58 -0.03 6.09
C HIS A 128 -21.63 0.69 5.25
N LEU A 129 -21.48 0.75 3.94
CA LEU A 129 -22.44 1.42 3.04
C LEU A 129 -23.60 0.53 2.60
N LYS A 130 -23.49 -0.79 2.70
CA LYS A 130 -24.49 -1.77 2.25
C LYS A 130 -24.86 -1.63 0.75
N HIS A 131 -23.89 -1.18 -0.06
CA HIS A 131 -24.04 -0.96 -1.49
C HIS A 131 -22.96 -1.71 -2.30
N PRO A 132 -22.93 -3.07 -2.24
CA PRO A 132 -21.92 -3.85 -2.95
C PRO A 132 -21.98 -3.68 -4.48
N GLU A 133 -23.14 -3.31 -5.03
CA GLU A 133 -23.33 -3.07 -6.47
C GLU A 133 -22.49 -1.92 -7.01
N LYS A 134 -22.05 -0.99 -6.15
CA LYS A 134 -21.18 0.14 -6.54
C LYS A 134 -19.69 -0.20 -6.48
N ALA A 135 -19.33 -1.44 -6.12
CA ALA A 135 -17.94 -1.86 -5.96
C ALA A 135 -17.09 -1.61 -7.20
N GLY A 136 -17.60 -1.99 -8.39
CA GLY A 136 -16.87 -1.82 -9.65
C GLY A 136 -16.52 -0.35 -9.94
N ILE A 137 -17.48 0.54 -9.81
CA ILE A 137 -17.29 1.97 -10.08
C ILE A 137 -16.32 2.57 -9.04
N THR A 138 -16.53 2.30 -7.75
CA THR A 138 -15.73 2.87 -6.66
C THR A 138 -14.27 2.39 -6.73
N VAL A 139 -14.06 1.09 -6.97
CA VAL A 139 -12.71 0.53 -7.15
C VAL A 139 -12.04 1.14 -8.38
N SER A 140 -12.76 1.25 -9.51
CA SER A 140 -12.21 1.85 -10.73
C SER A 140 -11.72 3.27 -10.49
N PHE A 141 -12.51 4.14 -9.89
CA PHE A 141 -12.10 5.52 -9.60
C PHE A 141 -10.91 5.58 -8.63
N LEU A 142 -10.93 4.76 -7.58
CA LEU A 142 -9.90 4.76 -6.54
C LEU A 142 -8.56 4.23 -7.04
N TYR A 143 -8.53 3.49 -8.14
CA TYR A 143 -7.33 2.93 -8.73
C TYR A 143 -6.87 3.65 -10.00
N ILE A 144 -7.80 4.10 -10.85
CA ILE A 144 -7.46 4.83 -12.09
C ILE A 144 -6.79 6.17 -11.76
N ILE A 145 -7.32 6.91 -10.78
CA ILE A 145 -6.78 8.22 -10.44
C ILE A 145 -5.33 8.15 -9.92
N PRO A 146 -4.99 7.34 -8.87
CA PRO A 146 -3.61 7.20 -8.43
C PRO A 146 -2.69 6.60 -9.50
N ALA A 147 -3.17 5.65 -10.31
CA ALA A 147 -2.38 5.08 -11.39
C ALA A 147 -2.06 6.15 -12.46
N PHE A 148 -3.04 6.99 -12.82
CA PHE A 148 -2.82 8.07 -13.77
C PHE A 148 -1.85 9.13 -13.22
N VAL A 149 -2.02 9.55 -11.96
CA VAL A 149 -1.11 10.50 -11.31
C VAL A 149 0.30 9.93 -11.20
N CYS A 150 0.43 8.65 -10.88
CA CYS A 150 1.70 7.93 -10.85
C CYS A 150 2.37 7.93 -12.23
N LEU A 151 1.65 7.56 -13.29
CA LEU A 151 2.15 7.60 -14.67
C LEU A 151 2.61 9.00 -15.08
N MET A 152 1.84 10.03 -14.75
CA MET A 152 2.19 11.42 -15.00
C MET A 152 3.47 11.82 -14.23
N ALA A 153 3.56 11.47 -12.95
CA ALA A 153 4.75 11.75 -12.15
C ALA A 153 6.00 11.06 -12.72
N PHE A 154 5.90 9.80 -13.14
CA PHE A 154 7.00 9.09 -13.79
C PHE A 154 7.38 9.72 -15.14
N PHE A 155 6.41 10.16 -15.91
CA PHE A 155 6.66 10.78 -17.21
C PHE A 155 7.34 12.15 -17.08
N PHE A 156 6.91 12.99 -16.14
CA PHE A 156 7.48 14.33 -15.94
C PHE A 156 8.73 14.36 -15.07
N CYS A 157 8.83 13.52 -14.04
CA CYS A 157 9.99 13.44 -13.17
C CYS A 157 11.02 12.40 -13.61
N GLY A 158 10.64 11.41 -14.42
CA GLY A 158 11.51 10.32 -14.85
C GLY A 158 12.74 10.77 -15.65
N SER A 159 12.66 11.90 -16.33
CA SER A 159 13.82 12.49 -17.02
C SER A 159 14.89 13.04 -16.07
N SER A 160 14.54 13.40 -14.84
CA SER A 160 15.49 13.80 -13.78
C SER A 160 16.02 12.60 -12.97
N PHE A 161 15.49 11.40 -13.23
CA PHE A 161 15.81 10.16 -12.54
C PHE A 161 16.68 9.27 -13.45
N SER A 162 17.88 9.72 -13.80
CA SER A 162 18.89 8.84 -14.39
C SER A 162 19.30 7.83 -13.31
N LEU A 163 18.81 6.59 -13.44
CA LEU A 163 19.32 5.45 -12.69
C LEU A 163 20.82 5.33 -12.99
N ARG A 164 21.66 5.52 -11.97
CA ARG A 164 23.06 5.12 -12.01
C ARG A 164 23.18 3.61 -11.91
#